data_d0057b7044136e5f50a472c591bbd190
#
_entry.id   d0057b7044136e5f50a472c591bbd190
#
_cell.length_a   1.000
_cell.length_b   1.000
_cell.length_c   1.000
_cell.angle_alpha   90.00
_cell.angle_beta   90.00
_cell.angle_gamma   90.00
#
_symmetry.space_group_name_H-M   'P 1'
#
loop_
_entity.id
_entity.type
_entity.pdbx_description
1 polymer ?
#
loop_
_entity_poly.entity_id
_entity_poly.type
_entity_poly.pdbx_seq_one_letter_code
_entity_poly.pdbx_strand_id
1 'polypeptide(L)'
;KADFFKKVIKLINKNKKFWIIGCQYSNDTVYLPAGFFNTKKHNLFQKNFFKNKKKSLIKVDWVTGCSMLINLKKFKNKDIFDKNYFLYFEEFDLCKSTNDNGGFVYSSSDLKVHHLGFKGSLGSNNLLKNEANKLRDWHWMWSYFYFYKKNYNYLYALFKVSGKFFKSFLKMIFYTFLFNKVDRDKYLFRFLGLLFSIIGLKSNYRGRRFY
;
A
#
# COMPACT_ATOMS: atom_id res chain seq x y z
N LYS A 1 21.47 1.93 15.99
CA LYS A 1 21.45 2.49 14.60
C LYS A 1 22.60 2.00 13.73
N ALA A 2 23.86 2.00 14.23
CA ALA A 2 25.03 1.52 13.46
C ALA A 2 24.93 0.03 13.05
N ASP A 3 24.35 -0.82 13.89
CA ASP A 3 24.14 -2.24 13.60
C ASP A 3 23.16 -2.48 12.43
N PHE A 4 22.14 -1.62 12.27
CA PHE A 4 21.19 -1.72 11.15
C PHE A 4 21.91 -1.58 9.80
N PHE A 5 22.75 -0.56 9.63
CA PHE A 5 23.47 -0.35 8.37
C PHE A 5 24.49 -1.45 8.09
N LYS A 6 25.18 -1.98 9.10
CA LYS A 6 26.06 -3.15 8.95
C LYS A 6 25.29 -4.37 8.42
N LYS A 7 24.09 -4.62 8.95
CA LYS A 7 23.20 -5.69 8.46
C LYS A 7 22.77 -5.45 7.03
N VAL A 8 22.40 -4.21 6.66
CA VAL A 8 22.06 -3.83 5.27
C VAL A 8 23.20 -4.16 4.33
N ILE A 9 24.42 -3.69 4.62
CA ILE A 9 25.61 -3.93 3.78
C ILE A 9 25.87 -5.43 3.63
N LYS A 10 25.86 -6.19 4.73
CA LYS A 10 26.05 -7.64 4.72
C LYS A 10 25.00 -8.35 3.84
N LEU A 11 23.76 -7.90 3.91
CA LEU A 11 22.65 -8.49 3.16
C LEU A 11 22.73 -8.18 1.67
N ILE A 12 23.10 -6.94 1.30
CA ILE A 12 23.31 -6.51 -0.07
C ILE A 12 24.48 -7.28 -0.71
N ASN A 13 25.59 -7.43 0.01
CA ASN A 13 26.76 -8.15 -0.49
C ASN A 13 26.49 -9.63 -0.76
N LYS A 14 25.65 -10.26 0.07
CA LYS A 14 25.24 -11.66 -0.12
C LYS A 14 24.23 -11.85 -1.26
N ASN A 15 23.44 -10.83 -1.59
CA ASN A 15 22.28 -10.95 -2.48
C ASN A 15 22.33 -9.91 -3.61
N LYS A 16 23.41 -9.88 -4.39
CA LYS A 16 23.66 -8.89 -5.48
C LYS A 16 22.55 -8.86 -6.57
N LYS A 17 21.71 -9.90 -6.63
CA LYS A 17 20.61 -10.00 -7.62
C LYS A 17 19.31 -9.32 -7.19
N PHE A 18 19.23 -8.76 -5.97
CA PHE A 18 18.00 -8.12 -5.53
C PHE A 18 17.70 -6.83 -6.33
N TRP A 19 16.42 -6.55 -6.47
CA TRP A 19 15.91 -5.27 -6.95
C TRP A 19 15.30 -4.49 -5.80
N ILE A 20 14.50 -5.17 -4.96
CA ILE A 20 13.84 -4.58 -3.81
C ILE A 20 13.99 -5.50 -2.60
N ILE A 21 14.29 -4.93 -1.43
CA ILE A 21 14.24 -5.63 -0.14
C ILE A 21 13.39 -4.82 0.82
N GLY A 22 12.29 -5.41 1.30
CA GLY A 22 11.48 -4.83 2.38
C GLY A 22 12.03 -5.20 3.75
N CYS A 23 12.02 -4.21 4.65
CA CYS A 23 12.31 -4.42 6.05
C CYS A 23 11.07 -4.92 6.79
N GLN A 24 11.24 -5.74 7.82
CA GLN A 24 10.17 -5.97 8.78
C GLN A 24 9.92 -4.71 9.60
N TYR A 25 8.68 -4.37 9.83
CA TYR A 25 8.34 -3.34 10.78
C TYR A 25 7.41 -3.87 11.86
N SER A 26 7.57 -3.33 13.06
CA SER A 26 6.63 -3.49 14.15
C SER A 26 6.04 -2.14 14.51
N ASN A 27 4.77 -2.12 14.77
CA ASN A 27 4.13 -1.17 15.66
C ASN A 27 3.63 -1.97 16.86
N ASP A 28 2.87 -1.37 17.76
CA ASP A 28 2.34 -2.06 18.95
C ASP A 28 1.50 -3.32 18.60
N THR A 29 1.17 -3.51 17.32
CA THR A 29 0.55 -4.71 16.75
C THR A 29 1.47 -5.29 15.67
N VAL A 30 1.73 -6.61 15.70
CA VAL A 30 2.55 -7.30 14.70
C VAL A 30 1.95 -7.08 13.31
N TYR A 31 2.63 -6.34 12.47
CA TYR A 31 2.19 -6.07 11.10
C TYR A 31 3.05 -6.82 10.08
N LEU A 32 2.43 -7.17 8.96
CA LEU A 32 3.06 -7.96 7.91
C LEU A 32 3.62 -7.06 6.82
N PRO A 33 4.92 -7.11 6.60
CA PRO A 33 5.58 -6.23 5.66
C PRO A 33 5.60 -6.75 4.22
N ALA A 34 5.02 -7.92 3.90
CA ALA A 34 5.22 -8.56 2.61
C ALA A 34 4.12 -9.59 2.26
N GLY A 35 4.01 -9.96 0.98
CA GLY A 35 3.06 -10.97 0.52
C GLY A 35 3.25 -11.44 -0.91
N PHE A 36 2.24 -12.15 -1.41
CA PHE A 36 2.18 -12.66 -2.77
C PHE A 36 0.96 -12.14 -3.51
N PHE A 37 1.10 -11.88 -4.81
CA PHE A 37 -0.01 -11.58 -5.70
C PHE A 37 -0.74 -12.88 -6.06
N ASN A 38 -1.55 -13.41 -5.15
CA ASN A 38 -2.32 -14.62 -5.44
C ASN A 38 -3.64 -14.27 -6.12
N THR A 39 -3.76 -14.64 -7.38
CA THR A 39 -4.96 -14.43 -8.20
C THR A 39 -6.18 -15.20 -7.69
N LYS A 40 -6.00 -16.37 -7.05
CA LYS A 40 -7.09 -17.21 -6.57
C LYS A 40 -7.69 -16.78 -5.23
N LYS A 41 -6.89 -16.23 -4.31
CA LYS A 41 -7.34 -15.88 -2.95
C LYS A 41 -7.41 -14.39 -2.64
N HIS A 42 -6.93 -13.51 -3.51
CA HIS A 42 -7.00 -12.04 -3.39
C HIS A 42 -6.65 -11.40 -2.03
N ASN A 43 -6.03 -12.14 -1.14
CA ASN A 43 -5.49 -11.59 0.08
C ASN A 43 -4.11 -11.00 -0.22
N LEU A 44 -4.07 -9.68 -0.43
CA LEU A 44 -2.82 -8.92 -0.47
C LEU A 44 -2.06 -9.03 0.86
N PHE A 45 -2.69 -9.55 1.91
CA PHE A 45 -2.15 -9.65 3.24
C PHE A 45 -2.09 -11.10 3.70
N GLN A 46 -0.91 -11.71 3.72
CA GLN A 46 -0.69 -13.01 4.37
C GLN A 46 -0.02 -12.86 5.73
N LYS A 47 -0.57 -13.54 6.74
CA LYS A 47 -0.04 -13.55 8.10
C LYS A 47 1.13 -14.55 8.21
N ASN A 48 2.28 -14.10 8.75
CA ASN A 48 3.37 -14.94 9.26
C ASN A 48 4.20 -15.74 8.26
N PHE A 49 4.97 -15.08 7.37
CA PHE A 49 5.99 -15.73 6.53
C PHE A 49 7.19 -16.30 7.30
N PHE A 50 7.55 -15.68 8.41
CA PHE A 50 8.76 -16.00 9.16
C PHE A 50 8.50 -16.95 10.33
N LYS A 51 7.41 -17.72 10.34
CA LYS A 51 7.19 -18.76 11.35
C LYS A 51 8.34 -19.79 11.38
N ASN A 52 8.94 -20.10 10.23
CA ASN A 52 10.14 -20.92 10.13
C ASN A 52 11.39 -20.02 10.05
N LYS A 53 12.02 -19.74 11.18
CA LYS A 53 13.15 -18.83 11.39
C LYS A 53 14.46 -19.19 10.66
N LYS A 54 14.48 -20.21 9.78
CA LYS A 54 15.71 -20.69 9.13
C LYS A 54 16.24 -19.78 8.01
N LYS A 55 15.41 -18.88 7.44
CA LYS A 55 15.84 -17.97 6.36
C LYS A 55 15.61 -16.52 6.76
N SER A 56 16.66 -15.73 6.79
CA SER A 56 16.58 -14.29 7.08
C SER A 56 16.10 -13.45 5.88
N LEU A 57 16.03 -14.04 4.69
CA LEU A 57 15.59 -13.41 3.45
C LEU A 57 14.67 -14.36 2.69
N ILE A 58 13.46 -13.89 2.37
CA ILE A 58 12.44 -14.66 1.66
C ILE A 58 12.05 -13.90 0.39
N LYS A 59 11.99 -14.61 -0.76
CA LYS A 59 11.43 -14.08 -1.99
C LYS A 59 9.93 -13.92 -1.82
N VAL A 60 9.41 -12.76 -2.18
CA VAL A 60 8.00 -12.38 -2.09
C VAL A 60 7.59 -11.63 -3.34
N ASP A 61 6.30 -11.42 -3.55
CA ASP A 61 5.84 -10.64 -4.71
C ASP A 61 5.76 -9.15 -4.40
N TRP A 62 5.52 -8.76 -3.16
CA TRP A 62 5.47 -7.36 -2.74
C TRP A 62 5.94 -7.16 -1.30
N VAL A 63 6.36 -5.95 -1.00
CA VAL A 63 6.71 -5.45 0.33
C VAL A 63 6.06 -4.10 0.54
N THR A 64 5.88 -3.68 1.80
CA THR A 64 5.28 -2.38 2.10
C THR A 64 6.26 -1.24 1.91
N GLY A 65 5.74 -0.07 1.52
CA GLY A 65 6.52 1.14 1.25
C GLY A 65 7.11 1.83 2.47
N CYS A 66 6.76 1.41 3.70
CA CYS A 66 7.23 2.08 4.92
C CYS A 66 8.74 1.98 5.14
N SER A 67 9.39 0.95 4.59
CA SER A 67 10.84 0.80 4.59
C SER A 67 11.28 -0.19 3.51
N MET A 68 11.85 0.33 2.43
CA MET A 68 12.31 -0.42 1.27
C MET A 68 13.74 -0.04 0.92
N LEU A 69 14.56 -1.04 0.63
CA LEU A 69 15.85 -0.87 -0.02
C LEU A 69 15.66 -1.14 -1.51
N ILE A 70 15.92 -0.15 -2.35
CA ILE A 70 15.76 -0.24 -3.79
C ILE A 70 17.12 -0.16 -4.45
N ASN A 71 17.45 -1.16 -5.28
CA ASN A 71 18.69 -1.17 -6.06
C ASN A 71 18.49 -0.37 -7.35
N LEU A 72 18.74 0.93 -7.30
CA LEU A 72 18.52 1.85 -8.42
C LEU A 72 19.28 1.45 -9.70
N LYS A 73 20.39 0.73 -9.59
CA LYS A 73 21.15 0.24 -10.76
C LYS A 73 20.39 -0.79 -11.61
N LYS A 74 19.33 -1.40 -11.04
CA LYS A 74 18.49 -2.39 -11.74
C LYS A 74 17.36 -1.74 -12.54
N PHE A 75 17.04 -0.48 -12.27
CA PHE A 75 15.98 0.25 -12.96
C PHE A 75 16.57 1.12 -14.07
N LYS A 76 16.14 0.90 -15.32
CA LYS A 76 16.60 1.68 -16.48
C LYS A 76 16.15 3.14 -16.38
N ASN A 77 14.95 3.37 -15.91
CA ASN A 77 14.36 4.70 -15.74
C ASN A 77 14.54 5.19 -14.31
N LYS A 78 14.81 6.48 -14.14
CA LYS A 78 14.89 7.12 -12.82
C LYS A 78 13.53 7.23 -12.12
N ASP A 79 12.45 7.31 -12.90
CA ASP A 79 11.07 7.35 -12.41
C ASP A 79 10.58 5.92 -12.13
N ILE A 80 10.89 5.42 -10.95
CA ILE A 80 10.54 4.04 -10.55
C ILE A 80 9.10 3.91 -10.03
N PHE A 81 8.53 4.98 -9.50
CA PHE A 81 7.14 5.03 -9.05
C PHE A 81 6.24 5.68 -10.11
N ASP A 82 5.05 5.11 -10.29
CA ASP A 82 4.04 5.71 -11.15
C ASP A 82 3.44 6.97 -10.51
N LYS A 83 3.63 8.11 -11.16
CA LYS A 83 3.19 9.45 -10.71
C LYS A 83 1.67 9.62 -10.61
N ASN A 84 0.89 8.69 -11.16
CA ASN A 84 -0.57 8.70 -11.02
C ASN A 84 -1.04 8.33 -9.62
N TYR A 85 -0.25 7.54 -8.87
CA TYR A 85 -0.54 7.31 -7.46
C TYR A 85 -0.16 8.55 -6.65
N PHE A 86 -1.08 9.04 -5.85
CA PHE A 86 -0.76 10.05 -4.85
C PHE A 86 -0.49 9.41 -3.49
N LEU A 87 -1.23 8.35 -3.15
CA LEU A 87 -1.14 7.65 -1.89
C LEU A 87 -1.68 6.23 -2.05
N TYR A 88 -0.96 5.26 -1.49
CA TYR A 88 -1.25 3.81 -1.51
C TYR A 88 -1.11 3.15 -2.89
N PHE A 89 -0.68 1.90 -2.87
CA PHE A 89 -0.48 1.01 -4.01
C PHE A 89 0.73 1.34 -4.91
N GLU A 90 1.42 2.47 -4.70
CA GLU A 90 2.64 2.79 -5.43
C GLU A 90 3.73 1.73 -5.22
N GLU A 91 3.86 1.21 -3.99
CA GLU A 91 4.81 0.15 -3.67
C GLU A 91 4.38 -1.22 -4.23
N PHE A 92 3.07 -1.52 -4.24
CA PHE A 92 2.55 -2.74 -4.86
C PHE A 92 2.79 -2.73 -6.37
N ASP A 93 2.56 -1.59 -7.00
CA ASP A 93 2.76 -1.39 -8.43
C ASP A 93 4.24 -1.52 -8.82
N LEU A 94 5.12 -0.90 -8.04
CA LEU A 94 6.58 -1.05 -8.21
C LEU A 94 7.02 -2.50 -8.07
N CYS A 95 6.55 -3.21 -7.05
CA CYS A 95 6.87 -4.61 -6.83
C CYS A 95 6.32 -5.51 -7.96
N LYS A 96 5.11 -5.24 -8.43
CA LYS A 96 4.49 -5.96 -9.55
C LYS A 96 5.29 -5.77 -10.83
N SER A 97 5.59 -4.53 -11.18
CA SER A 97 6.42 -4.20 -12.34
C SER A 97 7.82 -4.82 -12.24
N THR A 98 8.41 -4.83 -11.04
CA THR A 98 9.70 -5.49 -10.80
C THR A 98 9.63 -6.98 -11.11
N ASN A 99 8.61 -7.69 -10.61
CA ASN A 99 8.43 -9.12 -10.87
C ASN A 99 8.16 -9.41 -12.34
N ASP A 100 7.32 -8.60 -13.00
CA ASP A 100 6.98 -8.77 -14.43
C ASP A 100 8.21 -8.58 -15.32
N ASN A 101 9.18 -7.76 -14.90
CA ASN A 101 10.47 -7.58 -15.59
C ASN A 101 11.55 -8.58 -15.13
N GLY A 102 11.18 -9.69 -14.48
CA GLY A 102 12.12 -10.73 -14.03
C GLY A 102 13.01 -10.31 -12.85
N GLY A 103 12.69 -9.22 -12.18
CA GLY A 103 13.39 -8.75 -10.98
C GLY A 103 13.03 -9.56 -9.74
N PHE A 104 13.79 -9.35 -8.66
CA PHE A 104 13.62 -10.06 -7.41
C PHE A 104 13.25 -9.12 -6.28
N VAL A 105 12.10 -9.40 -5.66
CA VAL A 105 11.63 -8.73 -4.44
C VAL A 105 11.81 -9.68 -3.26
N TYR A 106 12.39 -9.17 -2.19
CA TYR A 106 12.63 -9.94 -0.97
C TYR A 106 12.09 -9.23 0.25
N SER A 107 11.70 -9.98 1.26
CA SER A 107 11.46 -9.50 2.63
C SER A 107 12.54 -10.03 3.57
N SER A 108 13.07 -9.18 4.44
CA SER A 108 14.13 -9.53 5.37
C SER A 108 13.65 -9.50 6.81
N SER A 109 13.92 -10.58 7.58
CA SER A 109 13.69 -10.63 9.03
C SER A 109 14.82 -10.01 9.86
N ASP A 110 16.00 -9.82 9.25
CA ASP A 110 17.16 -9.23 9.92
C ASP A 110 17.08 -7.69 10.00
N LEU A 111 16.35 -7.09 9.05
CA LEU A 111 16.13 -5.65 9.00
C LEU A 111 14.80 -5.30 9.65
N LYS A 112 14.87 -4.77 10.87
CA LYS A 112 13.68 -4.38 11.64
C LYS A 112 13.63 -2.88 11.80
N VAL A 113 12.47 -2.29 11.53
CA VAL A 113 12.19 -0.87 11.74
C VAL A 113 10.96 -0.71 12.62
N HIS A 114 10.93 0.32 13.44
CA HIS A 114 9.76 0.69 14.20
C HIS A 114 8.97 1.73 13.42
N HIS A 115 7.74 1.39 13.04
CA HIS A 115 6.86 2.27 12.28
C HIS A 115 5.90 2.97 13.23
N LEU A 116 6.13 4.25 13.47
CA LEU A 116 5.30 5.06 14.38
C LEU A 116 3.83 5.22 13.92
N GLY A 117 3.52 4.77 12.72
CA GLY A 117 2.18 4.89 12.15
C GLY A 117 1.74 6.34 12.03
N PHE A 118 0.50 6.60 12.39
CA PHE A 118 -0.12 7.92 12.28
C PHE A 118 0.35 8.97 13.29
N LYS A 119 1.35 8.67 14.11
CA LYS A 119 1.82 9.57 15.19
C LYS A 119 2.64 10.76 14.68
N GLY A 120 3.09 10.74 13.41
CA GLY A 120 4.05 11.74 12.91
C GLY A 120 3.47 13.02 12.30
N SER A 121 2.18 13.08 11.96
CA SER A 121 1.67 14.19 11.14
C SER A 121 0.37 14.83 11.58
N LEU A 122 -0.28 14.29 12.59
CA LEU A 122 -1.60 14.76 13.00
C LEU A 122 -1.60 14.92 14.52
N GLY A 123 -1.31 16.11 15.01
CA GLY A 123 -1.47 16.46 16.41
C GLY A 123 -2.85 16.04 16.97
N SER A 124 -3.15 16.35 18.19
CA SER A 124 -4.42 16.02 18.88
C SER A 124 -5.69 16.62 18.27
N ASN A 125 -5.57 17.38 17.17
CA ASN A 125 -6.69 18.05 16.51
C ASN A 125 -7.58 17.04 15.75
N ASN A 126 -8.80 16.83 16.26
CA ASN A 126 -9.79 15.91 15.69
C ASN A 126 -10.22 16.30 14.26
N LEU A 127 -10.23 17.58 13.91
CA LEU A 127 -10.58 18.04 12.55
C LEU A 127 -9.53 17.58 11.53
N LEU A 128 -8.25 17.77 11.84
CA LEU A 128 -7.16 17.29 10.98
C LEU A 128 -7.18 15.78 10.83
N LYS A 129 -7.48 15.04 11.90
CA LYS A 129 -7.61 13.59 11.88
C LYS A 129 -8.75 13.13 10.97
N ASN A 130 -9.89 13.81 11.00
CA ASN A 130 -11.03 13.50 10.13
C ASN A 130 -10.71 13.75 8.65
N GLU A 131 -10.10 14.89 8.33
CA GLU A 131 -9.71 15.17 6.93
C GLU A 131 -8.64 14.20 6.41
N ALA A 132 -7.69 13.82 7.25
CA ALA A 132 -6.72 12.78 6.89
C ALA A 132 -7.37 11.40 6.67
N ASN A 133 -8.40 11.05 7.43
CA ASN A 133 -9.15 9.81 7.21
C ASN A 133 -9.90 9.85 5.88
N LYS A 134 -10.57 10.96 5.54
CA LYS A 134 -11.21 11.16 4.24
C LYS A 134 -10.22 11.03 3.09
N LEU A 135 -9.06 11.69 3.20
CA LEU A 135 -7.97 11.60 2.22
C LEU A 135 -7.53 10.14 2.01
N ARG A 136 -7.31 9.40 3.09
CA ARG A 136 -6.89 8.00 3.05
C ARG A 136 -7.96 7.10 2.45
N ASP A 137 -9.20 7.23 2.87
CA ASP A 137 -10.32 6.43 2.38
C ASP A 137 -10.54 6.62 0.88
N TRP A 138 -10.42 7.88 0.41
CA TRP A 138 -10.54 8.22 -1.00
C TRP A 138 -9.41 7.61 -1.83
N HIS A 139 -8.14 7.89 -1.45
CA HIS A 139 -6.98 7.41 -2.21
C HIS A 139 -6.82 5.90 -2.14
N TRP A 140 -7.12 5.26 -1.02
CA TRP A 140 -7.10 3.80 -0.92
C TRP A 140 -7.99 3.15 -1.98
N MET A 141 -9.20 3.67 -2.15
CA MET A 141 -10.15 3.11 -3.09
C MET A 141 -9.83 3.48 -4.53
N TRP A 142 -9.38 4.72 -4.78
CA TRP A 142 -8.94 5.15 -6.10
C TRP A 142 -7.76 4.29 -6.59
N SER A 143 -6.74 4.18 -5.78
CA SER A 143 -5.52 3.42 -6.08
C SER A 143 -5.77 1.92 -6.21
N TYR A 144 -6.71 1.38 -5.43
CA TYR A 144 -7.11 -0.03 -5.50
C TYR A 144 -7.67 -0.38 -6.89
N PHE A 145 -8.60 0.41 -7.44
CA PHE A 145 -9.10 0.18 -8.80
C PHE A 145 -8.02 0.41 -9.85
N TYR A 146 -7.29 1.51 -9.74
CA TYR A 146 -6.24 1.88 -10.70
C TYR A 146 -5.16 0.80 -10.80
N PHE A 147 -4.74 0.21 -9.68
CA PHE A 147 -3.79 -0.90 -9.64
C PHE A 147 -4.27 -2.11 -10.45
N TYR A 148 -5.51 -2.54 -10.27
CA TYR A 148 -6.04 -3.67 -11.02
C TYR A 148 -6.27 -3.34 -12.50
N LYS A 149 -6.74 -2.14 -12.81
CA LYS A 149 -6.89 -1.67 -14.18
C LYS A 149 -5.55 -1.67 -14.92
N LYS A 150 -4.51 -1.13 -14.30
CA LYS A 150 -3.18 -1.00 -14.91
C LYS A 150 -2.50 -2.35 -15.10
N ASN A 151 -2.52 -3.21 -14.07
CA ASN A 151 -1.73 -4.42 -14.03
C ASN A 151 -2.43 -5.67 -14.58
N TYR A 152 -3.74 -5.58 -14.81
CA TYR A 152 -4.53 -6.69 -15.38
C TYR A 152 -5.37 -6.18 -16.56
N ASN A 153 -6.59 -5.72 -16.32
CA ASN A 153 -7.43 -5.01 -17.30
C ASN A 153 -8.61 -4.31 -16.62
N TYR A 154 -9.35 -3.51 -17.40
CA TYR A 154 -10.47 -2.71 -16.89
C TYR A 154 -11.63 -3.57 -16.35
N LEU A 155 -12.04 -4.62 -17.09
CA LEU A 155 -13.15 -5.49 -16.69
C LEU A 155 -12.84 -6.27 -15.43
N TYR A 156 -11.61 -6.78 -15.32
CA TYR A 156 -11.15 -7.43 -14.10
C TYR A 156 -11.12 -6.48 -12.91
N ALA A 157 -10.68 -5.24 -13.10
CA ALA A 157 -10.71 -4.23 -12.06
C ALA A 157 -12.14 -3.92 -11.60
N LEU A 158 -13.11 -3.77 -12.53
CA LEU A 158 -14.52 -3.60 -12.20
C LEU A 158 -15.06 -4.77 -11.37
N PHE A 159 -14.79 -6.00 -11.78
CA PHE A 159 -15.18 -7.18 -11.02
C PHE A 159 -14.60 -7.15 -9.59
N LYS A 160 -13.32 -6.79 -9.44
CA LYS A 160 -12.64 -6.71 -8.14
C LYS A 160 -13.22 -5.69 -7.19
N VAL A 161 -13.71 -4.57 -7.70
CA VAL A 161 -14.21 -3.48 -6.87
C VAL A 161 -15.72 -3.48 -6.72
N SER A 162 -16.49 -4.25 -7.51
CA SER A 162 -17.95 -4.23 -7.53
C SER A 162 -18.56 -4.33 -6.13
N GLY A 163 -18.19 -5.34 -5.36
CA GLY A 163 -18.70 -5.51 -4.00
C GLY A 163 -18.31 -4.35 -3.06
N LYS A 164 -17.12 -3.75 -3.23
CA LYS A 164 -16.71 -2.59 -2.44
C LYS A 164 -17.46 -1.33 -2.86
N PHE A 165 -17.74 -1.18 -4.14
CA PHE A 165 -18.49 -0.06 -4.71
C PHE A 165 -19.92 -0.04 -4.17
N PHE A 166 -20.67 -1.13 -4.36
CA PHE A 166 -22.04 -1.24 -3.85
C PHE A 166 -22.11 -1.15 -2.32
N LYS A 167 -21.20 -1.83 -1.61
CA LYS A 167 -21.13 -1.73 -0.16
C LYS A 167 -20.90 -0.29 0.31
N SER A 168 -20.02 0.45 -0.35
CA SER A 168 -19.74 1.84 0.03
C SER A 168 -20.94 2.73 -0.25
N PHE A 169 -21.60 2.56 -1.38
CA PHE A 169 -22.81 3.29 -1.74
C PHE A 169 -23.96 3.04 -0.74
N LEU A 170 -24.30 1.76 -0.50
CA LEU A 170 -25.40 1.40 0.42
C LEU A 170 -25.12 1.86 1.86
N LYS A 171 -23.87 1.71 2.33
CA LYS A 171 -23.53 2.16 3.69
C LYS A 171 -23.51 3.69 3.80
N MET A 172 -23.13 4.41 2.77
CA MET A 172 -23.22 5.87 2.74
C MET A 172 -24.69 6.29 2.94
N ILE A 173 -25.63 5.70 2.20
CA ILE A 173 -27.06 5.97 2.34
C ILE A 173 -27.54 5.61 3.75
N PHE A 174 -27.25 4.40 4.20
CA PHE A 174 -27.67 3.91 5.53
C PHE A 174 -27.22 4.84 6.66
N TYR A 175 -25.94 5.25 6.68
CA TYR A 175 -25.43 6.16 7.71
C TYR A 175 -25.92 7.61 7.55
N THR A 176 -26.40 7.99 6.38
CA THR A 176 -27.10 9.28 6.19
C THR A 176 -28.42 9.26 6.96
N PHE A 177 -29.21 8.20 6.84
CA PHE A 177 -30.48 8.05 7.59
C PHE A 177 -30.27 7.91 9.11
N LEU A 178 -29.14 7.34 9.54
CA LEU A 178 -28.79 7.25 10.95
C LEU A 178 -28.11 8.52 11.51
N PHE A 179 -28.01 9.58 10.73
CA PHE A 179 -27.34 10.83 11.10
C PHE A 179 -25.88 10.61 11.60
N ASN A 180 -25.25 9.47 11.31
CA ASN A 180 -23.88 9.17 11.67
C ASN A 180 -22.90 9.76 10.64
N LYS A 181 -22.50 11.02 10.87
CA LYS A 181 -21.63 11.78 9.96
C LYS A 181 -20.27 11.11 9.75
N VAL A 182 -19.68 10.50 10.77
CA VAL A 182 -18.32 9.91 10.69
C VAL A 182 -18.31 8.73 9.73
N ASP A 183 -19.22 7.77 9.92
CA ASP A 183 -19.29 6.59 9.05
C ASP A 183 -19.85 6.95 7.66
N ARG A 184 -20.82 7.88 7.58
CA ARG A 184 -21.29 8.40 6.29
C ARG A 184 -20.11 8.96 5.46
N ASP A 185 -19.32 9.86 6.02
CA ASP A 185 -18.18 10.48 5.33
C ASP A 185 -17.15 9.44 4.92
N LYS A 186 -16.83 8.46 5.78
CA LYS A 186 -15.96 7.33 5.43
C LYS A 186 -16.43 6.60 4.18
N TYR A 187 -17.70 6.22 4.10
CA TYR A 187 -18.21 5.46 2.96
C TYR A 187 -18.45 6.35 1.73
N LEU A 188 -18.78 7.62 1.91
CA LEU A 188 -18.84 8.61 0.83
C LEU A 188 -17.47 8.74 0.14
N PHE A 189 -16.39 8.94 0.89
CA PHE A 189 -15.07 9.11 0.31
C PHE A 189 -14.54 7.81 -0.31
N ARG A 190 -14.89 6.66 0.23
CA ARG A 190 -14.61 5.36 -0.42
C ARG A 190 -15.35 5.20 -1.74
N PHE A 191 -16.62 5.55 -1.78
CA PHE A 191 -17.42 5.51 -2.99
C PHE A 191 -16.89 6.46 -4.05
N LEU A 192 -16.64 7.73 -3.69
CA LEU A 192 -16.09 8.74 -4.60
C LEU A 192 -14.72 8.34 -5.14
N GLY A 193 -13.83 7.81 -4.31
CA GLY A 193 -12.52 7.33 -4.76
C GLY A 193 -12.65 6.26 -5.84
N LEU A 194 -13.52 5.25 -5.66
CA LEU A 194 -13.79 4.25 -6.69
C LEU A 194 -14.42 4.86 -7.94
N LEU A 195 -15.45 5.68 -7.78
CA LEU A 195 -16.17 6.30 -8.89
C LEU A 195 -15.21 7.09 -9.78
N PHE A 196 -14.38 7.97 -9.18
CA PHE A 196 -13.43 8.78 -9.91
C PHE A 196 -12.38 7.93 -10.65
N SER A 197 -11.92 6.85 -10.05
CA SER A 197 -10.97 5.95 -10.69
C SER A 197 -11.61 5.15 -11.84
N ILE A 198 -12.86 4.70 -11.68
CA ILE A 198 -13.64 3.97 -12.71
C ILE A 198 -13.83 4.85 -13.93
N ILE A 199 -14.27 6.10 -13.78
CA ILE A 199 -14.48 7.03 -14.88
C ILE A 199 -13.18 7.66 -15.43
N GLY A 200 -12.02 7.23 -14.91
CA GLY A 200 -10.71 7.63 -15.44
C GLY A 200 -10.18 8.99 -14.98
N LEU A 201 -10.79 9.58 -13.97
CA LEU A 201 -10.30 10.85 -13.40
C LEU A 201 -9.03 10.63 -12.58
N LYS A 202 -8.15 11.63 -12.60
CA LYS A 202 -6.87 11.59 -11.87
C LYS A 202 -7.05 11.57 -10.35
N SER A 203 -6.03 11.12 -9.64
CA SER A 203 -5.94 11.10 -8.17
C SER A 203 -5.75 12.51 -7.57
N ASN A 204 -6.77 13.37 -7.69
CA ASN A 204 -6.67 14.82 -7.41
C ASN A 204 -7.18 15.25 -6.05
N TYR A 205 -7.83 14.39 -5.26
CA TYR A 205 -8.32 14.78 -3.95
C TYR A 205 -7.15 15.09 -3.01
N ARG A 206 -7.15 16.27 -2.36
CA ARG A 206 -6.08 16.72 -1.44
C ARG A 206 -6.57 17.04 -0.03
N GLY A 207 -7.86 16.85 0.24
CA GLY A 207 -8.48 17.27 1.48
C GLY A 207 -8.65 18.79 1.58
N ARG A 208 -9.24 19.24 2.66
CA ARG A 208 -9.28 20.68 2.97
C ARG A 208 -7.93 21.09 3.59
N ARG A 209 -7.33 22.16 3.09
CA ARG A 209 -6.20 22.81 3.75
C ARG A 209 -6.76 23.69 4.84
N PHE A 210 -6.36 23.45 6.08
CA PHE A 210 -6.55 24.39 7.16
C PHE A 210 -5.23 25.18 7.28
N TYR A 211 -5.28 26.41 6.89
CA TYR A 211 -4.22 27.39 7.13
C TYR A 211 -4.44 27.99 8.52
#